data_59483d6a1089cb7d96dd45998a119efa
#
_entry.id   59483d6a1089cb7d96dd45998a119efa
#
_cell.length_a   1.000
_cell.length_b   1.000
_cell.length_c   1.000
_cell.angle_alpha   90.00
_cell.angle_beta   90.00
_cell.angle_gamma   90.00
#
_symmetry.space_group_name_H-M   'P 1'
#
loop_
_entity.id
_entity.type
_entity.pdbx_description
1 polymer ?
#
loop_
_entity_poly.entity_id
_entity_poly.type
_entity_poly.pdbx_seq_one_letter_code
_entity_poly.pdbx_strand_id
1 'polypeptide(L)'
;AQLHDNWTTGFNGNFVTSKIKKQGTANDGVTATVYTAPISYTMAGIPSHIEGDPYTQNTFRENWIDDGNWACDNNSFTERSQRFFGNAFLKYSTKFGTDNHKLDVKYQIGDDAYTTNYSDIYGYGTTGYTNGYASEYGFTVNEMNSLLTFTYNWNINEDFVFDALLGNELVDKRISNTQAVGYSFNFPGWNHLNNASVFNSSHEYKRKRTVGNFASLSLAWKNMLYLNVTGRNDIVSSMPRDNRSFFYPSVSLGWVFTEVEALKNDILTFGKIRGSYAEVGMAGEYVPSYYYTPGYGGGFFQGTPIMYPINGNMAYIPYFVVYDPNLKPQNTKSYELGADLTFLNGLVSLNYTYSRQNVKDQIFEVPLAGSTGASSMMMNGGKMHSNVHEI
;
A
#
# COMPACT_ATOMS: atom_id res chain seq x y z
N ALA A 1 22.12 7.96 20.90
CA ALA A 1 22.96 8.37 22.02
C ALA A 1 23.11 7.21 23.00
N GLN A 2 24.29 7.03 23.57
CA GLN A 2 24.52 6.13 24.70
C GLN A 2 24.17 6.92 26.00
N LEU A 3 23.20 6.42 26.76
CA LEU A 3 22.76 7.05 28.02
C LEU A 3 23.56 6.53 29.22
N HIS A 4 24.01 5.30 29.15
CA HIS A 4 24.81 4.58 30.14
C HIS A 4 25.48 3.40 29.43
N ASP A 5 26.40 2.69 30.07
CA ASP A 5 27.15 1.57 29.47
C ASP A 5 26.26 0.54 28.79
N ASN A 6 25.06 0.29 29.35
CA ASN A 6 24.11 -0.72 28.84
C ASN A 6 22.92 -0.10 28.09
N TRP A 7 22.75 1.22 28.09
CA TRP A 7 21.56 1.86 27.54
C TRP A 7 21.88 2.74 26.33
N THR A 8 21.19 2.47 25.24
CA THR A 8 21.28 3.26 24.02
C THR A 8 19.90 3.76 23.62
N THR A 9 19.79 5.01 23.22
CA THR A 9 18.57 5.59 22.67
C THR A 9 18.86 6.27 21.33
N GLY A 10 17.86 6.32 20.48
CA GLY A 10 17.92 7.03 19.23
C GLY A 10 16.58 7.62 18.87
N PHE A 11 16.63 8.70 18.14
CA PHE A 11 15.47 9.39 17.57
C PHE A 11 15.79 9.76 16.12
N ASN A 12 14.82 9.55 15.23
CA ASN A 12 14.86 10.01 13.85
C ASN A 12 13.52 10.63 13.53
N GLY A 13 13.51 11.81 12.92
CA GLY A 13 12.31 12.49 12.47
C GLY A 13 12.54 13.16 11.13
N ASN A 14 11.59 13.01 10.22
CA ASN A 14 11.61 13.59 8.90
C ASN A 14 10.30 14.33 8.65
N PHE A 15 10.39 15.49 8.04
CA PHE A 15 9.25 16.24 7.58
C PHE A 15 9.39 16.52 6.08
N VAL A 16 8.32 16.22 5.34
CA VAL A 16 8.27 16.41 3.89
C VAL A 16 7.03 17.22 3.56
N THR A 17 7.18 18.23 2.70
CA THR A 17 6.06 18.95 2.13
C THR A 17 6.20 19.02 0.62
N SER A 18 5.10 18.85 -0.08
CA SER A 18 5.06 19.02 -1.54
C SER A 18 3.81 19.79 -1.96
N LYS A 19 3.95 20.55 -3.04
CA LYS A 19 2.84 21.20 -3.72
C LYS A 19 3.02 20.99 -5.21
N ILE A 20 2.03 20.38 -5.82
CA ILE A 20 2.04 20.07 -7.25
C ILE A 20 0.85 20.79 -7.88
N LYS A 21 1.07 21.51 -8.97
CA LYS A 21 0.04 22.01 -9.87
C LYS A 21 0.05 21.12 -11.11
N LYS A 22 -1.06 20.50 -11.40
CA LYS A 22 -1.22 19.57 -12.51
C LYS A 22 -1.99 20.24 -13.64
N GLN A 23 -1.81 19.74 -14.86
CA GLN A 23 -2.73 19.99 -15.96
C GLN A 23 -3.81 18.92 -15.95
N GLY A 24 -4.96 19.27 -16.56
CA GLY A 24 -6.02 18.30 -16.84
C GLY A 24 -5.47 17.15 -17.70
N THR A 25 -5.98 15.96 -17.46
CA THR A 25 -5.63 14.74 -18.19
C THR A 25 -6.79 14.27 -19.06
N ALA A 26 -6.50 13.37 -20.01
CA ALA A 26 -7.50 12.86 -20.95
C ALA A 26 -8.24 13.99 -21.68
N ASN A 27 -9.56 13.97 -21.70
CA ASN A 27 -10.38 14.93 -22.46
C ASN A 27 -10.36 16.35 -21.87
N ASP A 28 -9.89 16.51 -20.64
CA ASP A 28 -9.89 17.77 -19.89
C ASP A 28 -8.55 18.53 -20.01
N GLY A 29 -7.67 18.10 -20.88
CA GLY A 29 -6.33 18.65 -20.97
C GLY A 29 -5.88 18.99 -22.37
N VAL A 30 -4.78 19.75 -22.45
CA VAL A 30 -4.12 20.16 -23.70
C VAL A 30 -3.86 18.97 -24.63
N THR A 31 -3.51 17.82 -24.07
CA THR A 31 -3.23 16.60 -24.82
C THR A 31 -4.42 16.15 -25.69
N ALA A 32 -5.63 16.29 -25.16
CA ALA A 32 -6.85 15.94 -25.90
C ALA A 32 -7.04 16.84 -27.13
N THR A 33 -6.81 18.15 -26.99
CA THR A 33 -6.83 19.09 -28.10
C THR A 33 -5.83 18.69 -29.17
N VAL A 34 -4.58 18.42 -28.78
CA VAL A 34 -3.50 18.06 -29.72
C VAL A 34 -3.81 16.78 -30.50
N TYR A 35 -4.31 15.73 -29.82
CA TYR A 35 -4.56 14.43 -30.46
C TYR A 35 -5.84 14.39 -31.30
N THR A 36 -6.80 15.25 -31.02
CA THR A 36 -8.10 15.23 -31.70
C THR A 36 -8.25 16.32 -32.76
N ALA A 37 -7.36 17.32 -32.75
CA ALA A 37 -7.36 18.40 -33.74
C ALA A 37 -6.89 17.90 -35.11
N PRO A 38 -7.42 18.46 -36.21
CA PRO A 38 -6.86 18.25 -37.55
C PRO A 38 -5.39 18.68 -37.61
N ILE A 39 -4.60 18.04 -38.46
CA ILE A 39 -3.16 18.35 -38.62
C ILE A 39 -2.90 19.82 -39.02
N SER A 40 -3.89 20.47 -39.65
CA SER A 40 -3.84 21.87 -40.05
C SER A 40 -4.18 22.84 -38.92
N TYR A 41 -4.69 22.34 -37.78
CA TYR A 41 -5.06 23.18 -36.63
C TYR A 41 -3.81 23.51 -35.79
N THR A 42 -3.74 24.76 -35.34
CA THR A 42 -2.71 25.20 -34.41
C THR A 42 -3.36 26.04 -33.31
N MET A 43 -2.95 25.85 -32.07
CA MET A 43 -3.34 26.70 -30.95
C MET A 43 -2.53 28.00 -30.88
N ALA A 44 -1.43 28.10 -31.64
CA ALA A 44 -0.57 29.27 -31.62
C ALA A 44 -1.30 30.51 -32.12
N GLY A 45 -1.35 31.55 -31.29
CA GLY A 45 -1.99 32.81 -31.62
C GLY A 45 -3.53 32.81 -31.57
N ILE A 46 -4.15 31.71 -31.17
CA ILE A 46 -5.58 31.63 -30.96
C ILE A 46 -5.86 31.95 -29.47
N PRO A 47 -6.70 32.98 -29.16
CA PRO A 47 -7.08 33.25 -27.79
C PRO A 47 -7.85 32.07 -27.16
N SER A 48 -7.74 31.89 -25.85
CA SER A 48 -8.45 30.81 -25.12
C SER A 48 -9.98 31.01 -25.11
N HIS A 49 -10.44 32.25 -25.29
CA HIS A 49 -11.87 32.63 -25.26
C HIS A 49 -12.24 33.52 -26.43
N ILE A 50 -13.53 33.65 -26.69
CA ILE A 50 -14.08 34.52 -27.72
C ILE A 50 -13.89 35.98 -27.31
N GLU A 51 -13.55 36.84 -28.28
CA GLU A 51 -13.37 38.27 -28.04
C GLU A 51 -14.65 38.87 -27.42
N GLY A 52 -14.47 39.56 -26.30
CA GLY A 52 -15.57 40.17 -25.56
C GLY A 52 -16.34 39.26 -24.60
N ASP A 53 -16.07 37.96 -24.62
CA ASP A 53 -16.71 37.00 -23.70
C ASP A 53 -15.65 36.08 -23.05
N PRO A 54 -15.15 36.42 -21.86
CA PRO A 54 -14.11 35.66 -21.15
C PRO A 54 -14.59 34.31 -20.62
N TYR A 55 -15.86 33.94 -20.75
CA TYR A 55 -16.45 32.73 -20.21
C TYR A 55 -16.89 31.72 -21.29
N THR A 56 -16.71 32.09 -22.56
CA THR A 56 -16.95 31.20 -23.70
C THR A 56 -15.63 30.89 -24.39
N GLN A 57 -15.25 29.62 -24.40
CA GLN A 57 -13.99 29.17 -24.98
C GLN A 57 -13.99 29.25 -26.51
N ASN A 58 -12.81 29.46 -27.07
CA ASN A 58 -12.57 29.50 -28.50
C ASN A 58 -12.10 28.12 -29.01
N THR A 59 -13.03 27.14 -28.97
CA THR A 59 -12.69 25.74 -29.31
C THR A 59 -12.89 25.47 -30.81
N PHE A 60 -12.08 24.56 -31.36
CA PHE A 60 -12.25 24.06 -32.74
C PHE A 60 -13.38 23.01 -32.85
N ARG A 61 -13.85 22.47 -31.73
CA ARG A 61 -14.84 21.39 -31.68
C ARG A 61 -15.79 21.56 -30.52
N GLU A 62 -16.87 22.28 -30.74
CA GLU A 62 -17.87 22.58 -29.73
C GLU A 62 -18.41 21.31 -29.03
N ASN A 63 -18.63 21.41 -27.73
CA ASN A 63 -19.29 20.41 -26.88
C ASN A 63 -18.56 19.04 -26.78
N TRP A 64 -17.29 18.96 -27.19
CA TRP A 64 -16.57 17.71 -27.19
C TRP A 64 -15.29 17.77 -26.37
N ILE A 65 -14.45 18.75 -26.63
CA ILE A 65 -13.12 18.87 -26.07
C ILE A 65 -12.86 20.36 -25.83
N ASP A 66 -12.30 20.66 -24.69
CA ASP A 66 -11.86 22.02 -24.37
C ASP A 66 -10.73 22.45 -25.31
N ASP A 67 -10.67 23.74 -25.62
CA ASP A 67 -9.44 24.31 -26.14
C ASP A 67 -8.31 24.18 -25.13
N GLY A 68 -7.11 23.82 -25.59
CA GLY A 68 -5.98 23.57 -24.70
C GLY A 68 -5.52 24.80 -23.93
N ASN A 69 -5.60 26.00 -24.51
CA ASN A 69 -5.27 27.25 -23.82
C ASN A 69 -6.35 27.55 -22.76
N TRP A 70 -7.62 27.31 -23.11
CA TRP A 70 -8.74 27.41 -22.16
C TRP A 70 -8.54 26.49 -20.94
N ALA A 71 -8.24 25.23 -21.18
CA ALA A 71 -8.01 24.24 -20.11
C ALA A 71 -6.87 24.66 -19.17
N CYS A 72 -5.81 25.29 -19.69
CA CYS A 72 -4.70 25.79 -18.89
C CYS A 72 -5.06 27.04 -18.07
N ASP A 73 -5.86 27.93 -18.62
CA ASP A 73 -6.17 29.22 -18.02
C ASP A 73 -7.31 29.13 -16.99
N ASN A 74 -8.30 28.28 -17.26
CA ASN A 74 -9.57 28.25 -16.49
C ASN A 74 -9.70 27.06 -15.56
N ASN A 75 -8.97 25.96 -15.79
CA ASN A 75 -9.00 24.79 -14.92
C ASN A 75 -7.77 24.77 -14.00
N SER A 76 -7.95 24.26 -12.81
CA SER A 76 -6.88 24.19 -11.82
C SER A 76 -6.92 22.90 -11.03
N PHE A 77 -5.84 22.15 -11.07
CA PHE A 77 -5.67 20.89 -10.34
C PHE A 77 -4.46 21.00 -9.43
N THR A 78 -4.66 21.01 -8.13
CA THR A 78 -3.58 21.14 -7.16
C THR A 78 -3.60 20.01 -6.17
N GLU A 79 -2.40 19.59 -5.80
CA GLU A 79 -2.16 18.60 -4.76
C GLU A 79 -1.18 19.20 -3.75
N ARG A 80 -1.51 19.10 -2.47
CA ARG A 80 -0.64 19.51 -1.36
C ARG A 80 -0.49 18.37 -0.38
N SER A 81 0.72 17.92 -0.15
CA SER A 81 1.02 16.87 0.79
C SER A 81 1.96 17.36 1.88
N GLN A 82 1.67 16.98 3.10
CA GLN A 82 2.52 17.20 4.27
C GLN A 82 2.64 15.86 5.00
N ARG A 83 3.87 15.43 5.27
CA ARG A 83 4.16 14.16 5.91
C ARG A 83 5.22 14.35 6.99
N PHE A 84 4.94 13.80 8.14
CA PHE A 84 5.94 13.57 9.18
C PHE A 84 6.10 12.07 9.36
N PHE A 85 7.32 11.58 9.38
CA PHE A 85 7.61 10.20 9.74
C PHE A 85 8.89 10.11 10.54
N GLY A 86 8.88 9.23 11.52
CA GLY A 86 10.01 9.08 12.40
C GLY A 86 9.87 7.94 13.38
N ASN A 87 10.91 7.71 14.14
CA ASN A 87 10.90 6.73 15.21
C ASN A 87 11.81 7.13 16.37
N ALA A 88 11.50 6.59 17.53
CA ALA A 88 12.35 6.62 18.69
C ALA A 88 12.53 5.21 19.24
N PHE A 89 13.68 4.90 19.80
CA PHE A 89 13.92 3.63 20.44
C PHE A 89 14.73 3.78 21.74
N LEU A 90 14.51 2.82 22.61
CA LEU A 90 15.33 2.56 23.78
C LEU A 90 15.82 1.11 23.72
N LYS A 91 17.12 0.92 23.87
CA LYS A 91 17.77 -0.39 23.85
C LYS A 91 18.57 -0.58 25.11
N TYR A 92 18.38 -1.72 25.76
CA TYR A 92 19.23 -2.25 26.82
C TYR A 92 20.05 -3.40 26.29
N SER A 93 21.36 -3.40 26.53
CA SER A 93 22.28 -4.44 26.12
C SER A 93 23.10 -4.89 27.32
N THR A 94 23.18 -6.18 27.54
CA THR A 94 24.02 -6.76 28.59
C THR A 94 24.70 -8.03 28.12
N LYS A 95 25.88 -8.27 28.70
CA LYS A 95 26.62 -9.52 28.56
C LYS A 95 26.73 -10.17 29.92
N PHE A 96 26.74 -11.49 29.98
CA PHE A 96 26.89 -12.27 31.21
C PHE A 96 27.57 -13.61 30.93
N GLY A 97 27.87 -14.37 31.99
CA GLY A 97 28.78 -15.47 31.87
C GLY A 97 30.19 -14.99 31.53
N THR A 98 30.99 -15.71 30.84
CA THR A 98 32.33 -15.31 30.36
C THR A 98 32.24 -14.46 29.05
N ASP A 99 31.29 -13.52 28.98
CA ASP A 99 30.95 -12.70 27.79
C ASP A 99 30.42 -13.50 26.58
N ASN A 100 30.16 -14.80 26.77
CA ASN A 100 29.62 -15.66 25.71
C ASN A 100 28.09 -15.58 25.58
N HIS A 101 27.40 -14.86 26.51
CA HIS A 101 25.98 -14.58 26.44
C HIS A 101 25.75 -13.10 26.25
N LYS A 102 24.91 -12.73 25.31
CA LYS A 102 24.48 -11.37 25.09
C LYS A 102 22.96 -11.31 25.02
N LEU A 103 22.36 -10.37 25.76
CA LEU A 103 20.94 -10.07 25.71
C LEU A 103 20.75 -8.61 25.33
N ASP A 104 19.99 -8.39 24.27
CA ASP A 104 19.51 -7.08 23.84
C ASP A 104 17.99 -7.04 23.98
N VAL A 105 17.49 -6.02 24.67
CA VAL A 105 16.06 -5.70 24.73
C VAL A 105 15.86 -4.34 24.11
N LYS A 106 15.05 -4.27 23.05
CA LYS A 106 14.79 -3.02 22.33
C LYS A 106 13.29 -2.78 22.23
N TYR A 107 12.87 -1.59 22.66
CA TYR A 107 11.54 -1.06 22.35
C TYR A 107 11.67 0.11 21.39
N GLN A 108 10.90 0.07 20.31
CA GLN A 108 10.85 1.11 19.30
C GLN A 108 9.39 1.52 19.07
N ILE A 109 9.14 2.81 18.98
CA ILE A 109 7.88 3.38 18.54
C ILE A 109 8.14 4.24 17.31
N GLY A 110 7.29 4.12 16.30
CA GLY A 110 7.34 4.91 15.09
C GLY A 110 5.96 5.46 14.74
N ASP A 111 5.95 6.57 14.05
CA ASP A 111 4.75 7.19 13.50
C ASP A 111 5.02 7.67 12.09
N ASP A 112 4.06 7.44 11.20
CA ASP A 112 4.02 7.96 9.84
C ASP A 112 2.66 8.61 9.63
N ALA A 113 2.64 9.94 9.70
CA ALA A 113 1.43 10.73 9.58
C ALA A 113 1.52 11.66 8.36
N TYR A 114 0.56 11.56 7.47
CA TYR A 114 0.50 12.46 6.33
C TYR A 114 -0.91 12.85 5.95
N THR A 115 -1.03 14.07 5.42
CA THR A 115 -2.26 14.60 4.85
C THR A 115 -1.98 15.03 3.43
N THR A 116 -2.80 14.56 2.49
CA THR A 116 -2.78 15.03 1.12
C THR A 116 -4.14 15.64 0.79
N ASN A 117 -4.13 16.90 0.37
CA ASN A 117 -5.31 17.64 -0.05
C ASN A 117 -5.24 17.92 -1.54
N TYR A 118 -6.36 17.73 -2.20
CA TYR A 118 -6.56 17.99 -3.62
C TYR A 118 -7.61 19.07 -3.79
N SER A 119 -7.41 19.92 -4.78
CA SER A 119 -8.36 20.90 -5.23
C SER A 119 -8.45 20.80 -6.75
N ASP A 120 -9.59 20.32 -7.24
CA ASP A 120 -9.87 20.14 -8.66
C ASP A 120 -11.00 21.11 -9.05
N ILE A 121 -10.67 22.06 -9.91
CA ILE A 121 -11.59 23.12 -10.33
C ILE A 121 -11.65 23.12 -11.85
N TYR A 122 -12.87 23.00 -12.35
CA TYR A 122 -13.22 23.25 -13.73
C TYR A 122 -13.95 24.59 -13.81
N GLY A 123 -13.38 25.53 -14.54
CA GLY A 123 -13.91 26.88 -14.64
C GLY A 123 -15.27 26.93 -15.36
N TYR A 124 -15.99 28.00 -15.14
CA TYR A 124 -17.25 28.29 -15.83
C TYR A 124 -17.01 28.33 -17.35
N GLY A 125 -17.80 27.61 -18.14
CA GLY A 125 -17.62 27.45 -19.58
C GLY A 125 -16.82 26.22 -20.04
N THR A 126 -16.33 25.40 -19.11
CA THR A 126 -15.60 24.16 -19.43
C THR A 126 -16.56 23.08 -19.95
N THR A 127 -16.14 22.35 -20.98
CA THR A 127 -16.93 21.26 -21.57
C THR A 127 -17.23 20.18 -20.52
N GLY A 128 -18.51 19.76 -20.46
CA GLY A 128 -18.94 18.81 -19.41
C GLY A 128 -19.27 19.48 -18.06
N TYR A 129 -18.72 20.66 -17.81
CA TYR A 129 -18.95 21.49 -16.60
C TYR A 129 -19.25 22.93 -16.98
N THR A 130 -20.23 23.15 -17.89
CA THR A 130 -20.53 24.47 -18.47
C THR A 130 -20.79 25.55 -17.44
N ASN A 131 -21.38 25.18 -16.31
CA ASN A 131 -21.61 26.08 -15.18
C ASN A 131 -20.56 25.98 -14.09
N GLY A 132 -19.42 25.32 -14.36
CA GLY A 132 -18.35 25.14 -13.42
C GLY A 132 -18.54 24.00 -12.42
N TYR A 133 -17.40 23.56 -11.85
CA TYR A 133 -17.31 22.48 -10.88
C TYR A 133 -16.11 22.73 -9.96
N ALA A 134 -16.26 22.41 -8.70
CA ALA A 134 -15.16 22.42 -7.74
C ALA A 134 -15.23 21.20 -6.83
N SER A 135 -14.10 20.52 -6.64
CA SER A 135 -13.97 19.42 -5.69
C SER A 135 -12.76 19.67 -4.80
N GLU A 136 -13.02 19.76 -3.51
CA GLU A 136 -12.01 19.79 -2.46
C GLU A 136 -12.05 18.45 -1.74
N TYR A 137 -10.98 17.67 -1.85
CA TYR A 137 -10.93 16.35 -1.23
C TYR A 137 -9.53 16.05 -0.71
N GLY A 138 -9.47 15.13 0.21
CA GLY A 138 -8.19 14.74 0.75
C GLY A 138 -8.30 13.57 1.72
N PHE A 139 -7.14 13.07 2.08
CA PHE A 139 -7.04 12.02 3.07
C PHE A 139 -5.92 12.30 4.07
N THR A 140 -6.19 11.92 5.30
CA THR A 140 -5.21 11.89 6.37
C THR A 140 -4.95 10.43 6.73
N VAL A 141 -3.69 10.03 6.68
CA VAL A 141 -3.24 8.71 7.14
C VAL A 141 -2.36 8.91 8.36
N ASN A 142 -2.62 8.11 9.40
CA ASN A 142 -1.74 8.00 10.54
C ASN A 142 -1.48 6.51 10.79
N GLU A 143 -0.23 6.11 10.73
CA GLU A 143 0.22 4.75 10.96
C GLU A 143 1.25 4.74 12.09
N MET A 144 0.78 4.37 13.27
CA MET A 144 1.63 4.18 14.44
C MET A 144 2.06 2.72 14.52
N ASN A 145 3.34 2.49 14.74
CA ASN A 145 3.87 1.16 15.01
C ASN A 145 4.64 1.14 16.33
N SER A 146 4.61 0.02 17.01
CA SER A 146 5.49 -0.27 18.13
C SER A 146 6.08 -1.67 18.00
N LEU A 147 7.35 -1.79 18.33
CA LEU A 147 8.11 -3.02 18.20
C LEU A 147 8.93 -3.25 19.46
N LEU A 148 8.60 -4.33 20.16
CA LEU A 148 9.39 -4.84 21.28
C LEU A 148 10.14 -6.09 20.84
N THR A 149 11.46 -6.12 21.02
CA THR A 149 12.29 -7.29 20.68
C THR A 149 13.20 -7.66 21.83
N PHE A 150 13.37 -8.98 22.00
CA PHE A 150 14.35 -9.61 22.87
C PHE A 150 15.26 -10.44 21.98
N THR A 151 16.52 -10.07 21.88
CA THR A 151 17.52 -10.79 21.10
C THR A 151 18.54 -11.39 22.05
N TYR A 152 18.72 -12.69 21.97
CA TYR A 152 19.66 -13.42 22.77
C TYR A 152 20.67 -14.14 21.86
N ASN A 153 21.96 -13.86 22.09
CA ASN A 153 23.05 -14.49 21.39
C ASN A 153 23.86 -15.32 22.40
N TRP A 154 24.18 -16.54 22.04
CA TRP A 154 24.96 -17.45 22.85
C TRP A 154 26.04 -18.15 22.02
N ASN A 155 27.28 -17.80 22.27
CA ASN A 155 28.44 -18.55 21.78
C ASN A 155 28.67 -19.74 22.72
N ILE A 156 28.04 -20.90 22.41
CA ILE A 156 28.05 -22.08 23.26
C ILE A 156 29.50 -22.57 23.43
N ASN A 157 30.22 -22.64 22.32
CA ASN A 157 31.65 -22.93 22.23
C ASN A 157 32.17 -22.47 20.85
N GLU A 158 33.42 -22.84 20.50
CA GLU A 158 34.04 -22.49 19.21
C GLU A 158 33.27 -23.04 17.99
N ASP A 159 32.54 -24.16 18.18
CA ASP A 159 31.81 -24.86 17.14
C ASP A 159 30.35 -24.43 17.01
N PHE A 160 29.70 -23.97 18.09
CA PHE A 160 28.28 -23.74 18.15
C PHE A 160 27.93 -22.31 18.53
N VAL A 161 27.12 -21.66 17.68
CA VAL A 161 26.51 -20.34 17.93
C VAL A 161 24.99 -20.49 17.87
N PHE A 162 24.31 -19.97 18.90
CA PHE A 162 22.87 -19.97 19.00
C PHE A 162 22.34 -18.55 19.13
N ASP A 163 21.36 -18.19 18.30
CA ASP A 163 20.66 -16.93 18.35
C ASP A 163 19.16 -17.17 18.52
N ALA A 164 18.54 -16.39 19.39
CA ALA A 164 17.08 -16.37 19.56
C ALA A 164 16.56 -14.94 19.52
N LEU A 165 15.47 -14.74 18.84
CA LEU A 165 14.73 -13.49 18.76
C LEU A 165 13.28 -13.76 19.12
N LEU A 166 12.74 -13.00 20.08
CA LEU A 166 11.31 -12.91 20.36
C LEU A 166 10.86 -11.48 20.10
N GLY A 167 9.71 -11.30 19.48
CA GLY A 167 9.21 -9.97 19.18
C GLY A 167 7.69 -9.87 19.25
N ASN A 168 7.25 -8.66 19.58
CA ASN A 168 5.87 -8.22 19.48
C ASN A 168 5.81 -6.94 18.69
N GLU A 169 4.96 -6.91 17.70
CA GLU A 169 4.70 -5.75 16.83
C GLU A 169 3.24 -5.35 16.92
N LEU A 170 2.96 -4.08 17.06
CA LEU A 170 1.64 -3.49 16.94
C LEU A 170 1.66 -2.44 15.85
N VAL A 171 0.76 -2.55 14.88
CA VAL A 171 0.50 -1.53 13.86
C VAL A 171 -0.94 -1.05 13.99
N ASP A 172 -1.14 0.26 14.17
CA ASP A 172 -2.46 0.92 14.20
C ASP A 172 -2.52 1.93 13.05
N LYS A 173 -3.21 1.58 11.98
CA LYS A 173 -3.39 2.43 10.80
C LYS A 173 -4.78 3.03 10.78
N ARG A 174 -4.84 4.35 10.64
CA ARG A 174 -6.07 5.14 10.55
C ARG A 174 -6.06 5.92 9.27
N ILE A 175 -7.18 5.91 8.55
CA ILE A 175 -7.38 6.65 7.32
C ILE A 175 -8.68 7.43 7.45
N SER A 176 -8.62 8.72 7.22
CA SER A 176 -9.79 9.60 7.17
C SER A 176 -9.82 10.28 5.81
N ASN A 177 -10.88 10.03 5.04
CA ASN A 177 -11.11 10.64 3.75
C ASN A 177 -12.22 11.67 3.90
N THR A 178 -12.02 12.88 3.37
CA THR A 178 -13.02 13.93 3.31
C THR A 178 -13.15 14.44 1.90
N GLN A 179 -14.37 14.73 1.47
CA GLN A 179 -14.64 15.33 0.17
C GLN A 179 -15.80 16.31 0.27
N ALA A 180 -15.64 17.43 -0.40
CA ALA A 180 -16.71 18.38 -0.68
C ALA A 180 -16.71 18.69 -2.17
N VAL A 181 -17.86 18.54 -2.82
CA VAL A 181 -18.05 18.75 -4.25
C VAL A 181 -19.13 19.79 -4.46
N GLY A 182 -18.86 20.74 -5.33
CA GLY A 182 -19.81 21.78 -5.72
C GLY A 182 -20.02 21.79 -7.23
N TYR A 183 -21.27 21.81 -7.64
CA TYR A 183 -21.69 21.86 -9.02
C TYR A 183 -22.41 23.16 -9.31
N SER A 184 -22.32 23.65 -10.56
CA SER A 184 -23.04 24.77 -11.08
C SER A 184 -22.80 26.05 -10.28
N PHE A 185 -21.77 26.78 -10.61
CA PHE A 185 -21.47 28.07 -10.02
C PHE A 185 -22.61 29.06 -10.28
N ASN A 186 -22.97 29.85 -9.29
CA ASN A 186 -24.04 30.84 -9.37
C ASN A 186 -23.73 31.97 -10.36
N PHE A 187 -22.43 32.26 -10.55
CA PHE A 187 -21.99 33.27 -11.51
C PHE A 187 -20.53 32.96 -11.96
N PRO A 188 -20.16 33.39 -13.17
CA PRO A 188 -18.80 33.19 -13.69
C PRO A 188 -17.79 34.13 -13.00
N GLY A 189 -16.49 33.80 -13.18
CA GLY A 189 -15.38 34.63 -12.70
C GLY A 189 -14.94 34.34 -11.26
N TRP A 190 -15.63 33.49 -10.52
CA TRP A 190 -15.23 33.00 -9.21
C TRP A 190 -15.31 31.48 -9.15
N ASN A 191 -14.27 30.83 -9.65
CA ASN A 191 -14.15 29.37 -9.72
C ASN A 191 -13.81 28.83 -8.34
N HIS A 192 -14.81 28.67 -7.47
CA HIS A 192 -14.62 28.33 -6.07
C HIS A 192 -15.80 27.51 -5.54
N LEU A 193 -15.51 26.56 -4.63
CA LEU A 193 -16.54 25.70 -4.03
C LEU A 193 -17.73 26.51 -3.46
N ASN A 194 -17.48 27.61 -2.77
CA ASN A 194 -18.53 28.43 -2.18
C ASN A 194 -19.46 29.15 -3.21
N ASN A 195 -19.06 29.16 -4.47
CA ASN A 195 -19.88 29.68 -5.56
C ASN A 195 -20.84 28.64 -6.14
N ALA A 196 -20.75 27.39 -5.74
CA ALA A 196 -21.63 26.34 -6.25
C ALA A 196 -23.05 26.46 -5.73
N SER A 197 -24.03 26.09 -6.56
CA SER A 197 -25.46 26.05 -6.20
C SER A 197 -25.90 24.70 -5.65
N VAL A 198 -25.17 23.62 -5.96
CA VAL A 198 -25.43 22.27 -5.47
C VAL A 198 -24.17 21.71 -4.83
N PHE A 199 -24.30 21.15 -3.64
CA PHE A 199 -23.19 20.61 -2.86
C PHE A 199 -23.41 19.15 -2.51
N ASN A 200 -22.32 18.41 -2.49
CA ASN A 200 -22.25 17.10 -1.88
C ASN A 200 -21.01 17.03 -0.99
N SER A 201 -21.11 16.33 0.13
CA SER A 201 -19.99 16.10 0.99
C SER A 201 -20.00 14.66 1.51
N SER A 202 -18.83 14.10 1.71
CA SER A 202 -18.67 12.76 2.27
C SER A 202 -17.50 12.74 3.25
N HIS A 203 -17.59 11.85 4.23
CA HIS A 203 -16.52 11.54 5.14
C HIS A 203 -16.48 10.03 5.38
N GLU A 204 -15.31 9.44 5.23
CA GLU A 204 -15.06 8.03 5.49
C GLU A 204 -13.92 7.90 6.48
N TYR A 205 -14.08 7.00 7.45
CA TYR A 205 -13.05 6.68 8.42
C TYR A 205 -12.81 5.17 8.46
N LYS A 206 -11.56 4.77 8.28
CA LYS A 206 -11.11 3.39 8.37
C LYS A 206 -10.02 3.25 9.42
N ARG A 207 -10.08 2.17 10.19
CA ARG A 207 -9.03 1.80 11.14
C ARG A 207 -8.72 0.32 11.05
N LYS A 208 -7.44 0.02 10.88
CA LYS A 208 -6.92 -1.36 10.87
C LYS A 208 -5.84 -1.50 11.93
N ARG A 209 -5.94 -2.54 12.74
CA ARG A 209 -4.91 -2.91 13.71
C ARG A 209 -4.41 -4.32 13.44
N THR A 210 -3.09 -4.47 13.55
CA THR A 210 -2.41 -5.77 13.46
C THR A 210 -1.51 -5.91 14.67
N VAL A 211 -1.63 -7.05 15.36
CA VAL A 211 -0.73 -7.45 16.44
C VAL A 211 -0.01 -8.70 15.98
N GLY A 212 1.30 -8.63 15.85
CA GLY A 212 2.17 -9.74 15.45
C GLY A 212 3.05 -10.18 16.61
N ASN A 213 3.02 -11.47 16.96
CA ASN A 213 3.97 -12.08 17.86
C ASN A 213 4.85 -13.02 17.04
N PHE A 214 6.17 -12.89 17.16
CA PHE A 214 7.08 -13.69 16.37
C PHE A 214 8.28 -14.18 17.17
N ALA A 215 8.82 -15.29 16.71
CA ALA A 215 10.06 -15.87 17.22
C ALA A 215 10.94 -16.32 16.05
N SER A 216 12.24 -16.21 16.23
CA SER A 216 13.26 -16.76 15.34
C SER A 216 14.35 -17.44 16.17
N LEU A 217 14.73 -18.65 15.78
CA LEU A 217 15.81 -19.42 16.38
C LEU A 217 16.80 -19.77 15.27
N SER A 218 18.07 -19.46 15.49
CA SER A 218 19.17 -19.81 14.59
C SER A 218 20.21 -20.63 15.34
N LEU A 219 20.69 -21.68 14.69
CA LEU A 219 21.81 -22.50 15.17
C LEU A 219 22.81 -22.63 14.05
N ALA A 220 24.06 -22.24 14.32
CA ALA A 220 25.21 -22.48 13.45
C ALA A 220 26.16 -23.48 14.10
N TRP A 221 26.64 -24.46 13.31
CA TRP A 221 27.63 -25.43 13.72
C TRP A 221 28.82 -25.43 12.77
N LYS A 222 30.01 -25.19 13.33
CA LYS A 222 31.32 -25.20 12.65
C LYS A 222 31.39 -24.36 11.37
N ASN A 223 30.58 -23.30 11.25
CA ASN A 223 30.36 -22.56 10.00
C ASN A 223 29.94 -23.43 8.81
N MET A 224 29.57 -24.68 9.08
CA MET A 224 29.23 -25.69 8.10
C MET A 224 27.73 -25.90 8.00
N LEU A 225 27.01 -25.98 9.14
CA LEU A 225 25.60 -26.27 9.16
C LEU A 225 24.84 -25.11 9.81
N TYR A 226 23.79 -24.65 9.14
CA TYR A 226 22.94 -23.52 9.57
C TYR A 226 21.50 -23.96 9.59
N LEU A 227 20.86 -23.91 10.75
CA LEU A 227 19.43 -24.13 10.91
C LEU A 227 18.78 -22.82 11.35
N ASN A 228 17.70 -22.42 10.67
CA ASN A 228 16.87 -21.31 11.11
C ASN A 228 15.40 -21.75 11.15
N VAL A 229 14.74 -21.47 12.26
CA VAL A 229 13.32 -21.77 12.48
C VAL A 229 12.63 -20.49 12.90
N THR A 230 11.56 -20.11 12.22
CA THR A 230 10.77 -18.94 12.58
C THR A 230 9.29 -19.29 12.72
N GLY A 231 8.59 -18.53 13.51
CA GLY A 231 7.14 -18.57 13.60
C GLY A 231 6.58 -17.21 13.90
N ARG A 232 5.48 -16.86 13.24
CA ARG A 232 4.76 -15.61 13.50
C ARG A 232 3.27 -15.88 13.60
N ASN A 233 2.64 -15.26 14.58
CA ASN A 233 1.19 -15.20 14.71
C ASN A 233 0.73 -13.77 14.57
N ASP A 234 -0.14 -13.50 13.59
CA ASP A 234 -0.77 -12.21 13.41
C ASP A 234 -2.25 -12.26 13.82
N ILE A 235 -2.69 -11.19 14.50
CA ILE A 235 -4.08 -10.92 14.83
C ILE A 235 -4.47 -9.64 14.10
N VAL A 236 -5.35 -9.75 13.08
CA VAL A 236 -5.69 -8.65 12.18
C VAL A 236 -7.14 -8.24 12.35
N SER A 237 -7.38 -6.98 12.72
CA SER A 237 -8.72 -6.46 13.02
C SER A 237 -9.67 -6.41 11.81
N SER A 238 -9.14 -6.44 10.57
CA SER A 238 -9.92 -6.45 9.34
C SER A 238 -10.37 -7.84 8.88
N MET A 239 -10.26 -8.85 9.73
CA MET A 239 -10.75 -10.21 9.47
C MET A 239 -11.96 -10.54 10.35
N PRO A 240 -12.82 -11.51 9.96
CA PRO A 240 -13.89 -12.03 10.81
C PRO A 240 -13.36 -12.45 12.17
N ARG A 241 -14.17 -12.27 13.21
CA ARG A 241 -13.74 -12.46 14.60
C ARG A 241 -13.06 -13.80 14.86
N ASP A 242 -13.58 -14.87 14.27
CA ASP A 242 -13.11 -16.24 14.48
C ASP A 242 -11.88 -16.59 13.63
N ASN A 243 -11.61 -15.82 12.57
CA ASN A 243 -10.52 -16.06 11.62
C ASN A 243 -9.46 -14.93 11.60
N ARG A 244 -9.45 -14.06 12.62
CA ARG A 244 -8.52 -12.92 12.68
C ARG A 244 -7.11 -13.28 13.11
N SER A 245 -6.91 -14.43 13.75
CA SER A 245 -5.63 -14.92 14.24
C SER A 245 -5.14 -16.06 13.37
N PHE A 246 -3.94 -15.96 12.84
CA PHE A 246 -3.34 -16.97 12.00
C PHE A 246 -1.84 -17.07 12.21
N PHE A 247 -1.34 -18.30 12.21
CA PHE A 247 0.06 -18.63 12.45
C PHE A 247 0.72 -19.14 11.17
N TYR A 248 1.96 -18.73 10.94
CA TYR A 248 2.75 -19.18 9.81
C TYR A 248 4.21 -19.42 10.22
N PRO A 249 4.69 -20.68 10.05
CA PRO A 249 6.04 -21.07 10.35
C PRO A 249 6.96 -20.96 9.14
N SER A 250 8.27 -20.92 9.40
CA SER A 250 9.28 -21.26 8.40
C SER A 250 10.42 -22.05 9.01
N VAL A 251 11.09 -22.83 8.16
CA VAL A 251 12.31 -23.53 8.49
C VAL A 251 13.26 -23.48 7.30
N SER A 252 14.53 -23.21 7.55
CA SER A 252 15.58 -23.30 6.54
C SER A 252 16.80 -24.01 7.07
N LEU A 253 17.42 -24.79 6.19
CA LEU A 253 18.66 -25.52 6.45
C LEU A 253 19.67 -25.19 5.35
N GLY A 254 20.89 -24.82 5.75
CA GLY A 254 22.01 -24.61 4.85
C GLY A 254 23.20 -25.48 5.26
N TRP A 255 23.80 -26.18 4.30
CA TRP A 255 24.97 -27.00 4.50
C TRP A 255 26.08 -26.57 3.55
N VAL A 256 27.16 -26.02 4.11
CA VAL A 256 28.42 -25.73 3.40
C VAL A 256 29.24 -27.00 3.41
N PHE A 257 29.03 -27.86 2.42
CA PHE A 257 29.61 -29.19 2.40
C PHE A 257 31.12 -29.16 2.12
N THR A 258 31.67 -28.11 1.55
CA THR A 258 33.10 -27.90 1.34
C THR A 258 33.90 -27.60 2.64
N GLU A 259 33.21 -27.37 3.77
CA GLU A 259 33.87 -27.34 5.08
C GLU A 259 34.23 -28.73 5.58
N VAL A 260 33.72 -29.79 4.95
CA VAL A 260 34.19 -31.18 5.16
C VAL A 260 35.46 -31.39 4.34
N GLU A 261 36.60 -31.58 4.99
CA GLU A 261 37.92 -31.69 4.32
C GLU A 261 37.92 -32.68 3.15
N ALA A 262 37.23 -33.82 3.27
CA ALA A 262 37.14 -34.82 2.23
C ALA A 262 36.39 -34.35 0.95
N LEU A 263 35.62 -33.30 1.03
CA LEU A 263 34.83 -32.75 -0.09
C LEU A 263 35.44 -31.47 -0.68
N LYS A 264 36.40 -30.86 0.00
CA LYS A 264 37.13 -29.69 -0.47
C LYS A 264 38.22 -30.07 -1.44
N ASN A 265 38.31 -29.41 -2.58
CA ASN A 265 39.37 -29.62 -3.56
C ASN A 265 39.64 -28.30 -4.34
N ASP A 266 40.75 -28.31 -5.13
CA ASP A 266 41.19 -27.11 -5.86
C ASP A 266 40.27 -26.71 -6.99
N ILE A 267 39.36 -27.58 -7.41
CA ILE A 267 38.40 -27.28 -8.48
C ILE A 267 37.12 -26.69 -7.88
N LEU A 268 36.50 -27.36 -6.90
CA LEU A 268 35.31 -26.88 -6.18
C LEU A 268 35.77 -26.28 -4.85
N THR A 269 35.94 -24.97 -4.82
CA THR A 269 36.50 -24.25 -3.67
C THR A 269 35.46 -23.84 -2.64
N PHE A 270 34.20 -23.71 -3.07
CA PHE A 270 33.06 -23.48 -2.18
C PHE A 270 31.82 -24.19 -2.72
N GLY A 271 31.12 -24.87 -1.82
CA GLY A 271 29.86 -25.54 -2.14
C GLY A 271 28.89 -25.50 -0.96
N LYS A 272 27.69 -24.95 -1.21
CA LYS A 272 26.59 -24.89 -0.26
C LYS A 272 25.32 -25.42 -0.89
N ILE A 273 24.61 -26.25 -0.15
CA ILE A 273 23.23 -26.67 -0.47
C ILE A 273 22.32 -26.04 0.56
N ARG A 274 21.17 -25.56 0.13
CA ARG A 274 20.16 -24.95 1.00
C ARG A 274 18.77 -25.45 0.66
N GLY A 275 17.95 -25.60 1.69
CA GLY A 275 16.54 -25.92 1.54
C GLY A 275 15.71 -25.13 2.51
N SER A 276 14.51 -24.69 2.10
CA SER A 276 13.60 -23.99 2.97
C SER A 276 12.15 -24.36 2.73
N TYR A 277 11.38 -24.23 3.80
CA TYR A 277 9.93 -24.24 3.79
C TYR A 277 9.42 -23.01 4.53
N ALA A 278 8.47 -22.30 3.96
CA ALA A 278 7.85 -21.16 4.60
C ALA A 278 6.35 -21.09 4.30
N GLU A 279 5.59 -20.65 5.28
CA GLU A 279 4.20 -20.26 5.10
C GLU A 279 4.09 -18.75 5.29
N VAL A 280 3.21 -18.10 4.50
CA VAL A 280 2.87 -16.68 4.64
C VAL A 280 1.36 -16.52 4.52
N GLY A 281 0.78 -15.86 5.53
CA GLY A 281 -0.63 -15.50 5.52
C GLY A 281 -0.83 -14.07 5.00
N MET A 282 -1.87 -13.86 4.18
CA MET A 282 -2.32 -12.54 3.77
C MET A 282 -3.76 -12.31 4.20
N ALA A 283 -3.96 -11.34 5.08
CA ALA A 283 -5.29 -10.96 5.54
C ALA A 283 -6.04 -10.20 4.44
N GLY A 284 -7.34 -10.46 4.33
CA GLY A 284 -8.26 -9.67 3.53
C GLY A 284 -8.87 -8.52 4.32
N GLU A 285 -9.84 -7.88 3.69
CA GLU A 285 -10.76 -6.96 4.36
C GLU A 285 -12.13 -7.61 4.43
N TYR A 286 -12.65 -7.74 5.65
CA TYR A 286 -14.01 -8.16 5.93
C TYR A 286 -14.79 -6.94 6.40
N VAL A 287 -15.79 -6.57 5.64
CA VAL A 287 -16.69 -5.46 5.95
C VAL A 287 -18.07 -6.05 6.20
N PRO A 288 -18.58 -5.98 7.44
CA PRO A 288 -19.97 -6.38 7.70
C PRO A 288 -20.91 -5.48 6.93
N SER A 289 -22.14 -5.89 6.74
CA SER A 289 -23.15 -5.15 6.00
C SER A 289 -23.20 -3.68 6.40
N TYR A 290 -23.16 -2.78 5.43
CA TYR A 290 -23.34 -1.34 5.63
C TYR A 290 -24.25 -0.76 4.54
N TYR A 291 -24.73 0.46 4.78
CA TYR A 291 -25.60 1.19 3.88
C TYR A 291 -24.87 2.42 3.35
N TYR A 292 -25.18 2.81 2.14
CA TYR A 292 -24.67 4.03 1.56
C TYR A 292 -25.79 4.85 0.88
N THR A 293 -25.53 6.13 0.67
CA THR A 293 -26.45 7.01 -0.05
C THR A 293 -26.28 6.81 -1.55
N PRO A 294 -27.34 6.42 -2.29
CA PRO A 294 -27.23 6.26 -3.73
C PRO A 294 -27.09 7.60 -4.44
N GLY A 295 -26.35 7.61 -5.53
CA GLY A 295 -26.27 8.72 -6.48
C GLY A 295 -26.75 8.26 -7.86
N TYR A 296 -27.48 9.10 -8.54
CA TYR A 296 -28.00 8.83 -9.88
C TYR A 296 -27.68 9.96 -10.85
N GLY A 297 -27.35 9.63 -12.09
CA GLY A 297 -27.00 10.61 -13.11
C GLY A 297 -25.60 11.18 -12.93
N GLY A 298 -25.32 12.28 -13.58
CA GLY A 298 -23.96 12.76 -13.77
C GLY A 298 -23.23 11.87 -14.80
N GLY A 299 -21.94 11.81 -14.75
CA GLY A 299 -21.11 11.02 -15.64
C GLY A 299 -20.33 11.87 -16.63
N PHE A 300 -19.73 11.23 -17.63
CA PHE A 300 -18.64 11.80 -18.42
C PHE A 300 -18.99 13.11 -19.16
N PHE A 301 -20.22 13.23 -19.66
CA PHE A 301 -20.71 14.42 -20.37
C PHE A 301 -21.99 15.00 -19.74
N GLN A 302 -22.22 14.71 -18.48
CA GLN A 302 -23.49 15.01 -17.84
C GLN A 302 -23.35 16.14 -16.85
N GLY A 303 -24.41 16.89 -16.70
CA GLY A 303 -24.51 17.93 -15.68
C GLY A 303 -24.58 17.37 -14.24
N THR A 304 -25.24 18.13 -13.39
CA THR A 304 -25.36 17.82 -11.96
C THR A 304 -26.05 16.48 -11.71
N PRO A 305 -25.39 15.53 -10.99
CA PRO A 305 -26.03 14.27 -10.63
C PRO A 305 -27.17 14.47 -9.63
N ILE A 306 -28.11 13.54 -9.59
CA ILE A 306 -29.11 13.46 -8.54
C ILE A 306 -28.45 12.96 -7.27
N MET A 307 -28.44 13.73 -6.22
CA MET A 307 -27.83 13.42 -4.93
C MET A 307 -28.85 13.60 -3.80
N TYR A 308 -28.68 12.88 -2.73
CA TYR A 308 -29.46 13.02 -1.51
C TYR A 308 -28.76 13.96 -0.52
N PRO A 309 -29.53 14.71 0.30
CA PRO A 309 -30.99 14.67 0.49
C PRO A 309 -31.76 15.32 -0.66
N ILE A 310 -32.93 14.76 -1.00
CA ILE A 310 -33.89 15.36 -1.91
C ILE A 310 -35.06 15.89 -1.08
N ASN A 311 -35.32 17.18 -1.15
CA ASN A 311 -36.35 17.86 -0.33
C ASN A 311 -36.20 17.52 1.18
N GLY A 312 -34.95 17.46 1.67
CA GLY A 312 -34.65 17.12 3.07
C GLY A 312 -34.74 15.64 3.43
N ASN A 313 -35.07 14.76 2.47
CA ASN A 313 -35.20 13.33 2.69
C ASN A 313 -33.94 12.59 2.22
N MET A 314 -33.35 11.81 3.12
CA MET A 314 -32.23 10.90 2.82
C MET A 314 -32.74 9.54 2.32
N ALA A 315 -31.96 8.90 1.44
CA ALA A 315 -32.16 7.52 1.06
C ALA A 315 -30.88 6.72 1.32
N TYR A 316 -31.04 5.46 1.70
CA TYR A 316 -29.96 4.52 1.94
C TYR A 316 -30.27 3.19 1.28
N ILE A 317 -29.26 2.61 0.67
CA ILE A 317 -29.33 1.26 0.10
C ILE A 317 -28.20 0.40 0.68
N PRO A 318 -28.42 -0.93 0.80
CA PRO A 318 -27.36 -1.85 1.20
C PRO A 318 -26.20 -1.80 0.21
N TYR A 319 -25.01 -1.96 0.73
CA TYR A 319 -23.84 -2.08 -0.13
C TYR A 319 -23.94 -3.35 -1.01
N PHE A 320 -23.55 -3.19 -2.26
CA PHE A 320 -23.76 -4.23 -3.28
C PHE A 320 -22.76 -5.38 -3.22
N VAL A 321 -21.68 -5.28 -2.45
CA VAL A 321 -20.74 -6.37 -2.17
C VAL A 321 -21.02 -6.93 -0.79
N VAL A 322 -21.28 -8.22 -0.71
CA VAL A 322 -21.40 -8.95 0.57
C VAL A 322 -20.13 -9.72 0.86
N TYR A 323 -19.91 -10.05 2.12
CA TYR A 323 -18.69 -10.71 2.58
C TYR A 323 -19.05 -12.02 3.26
N ASP A 324 -18.31 -13.09 2.95
CA ASP A 324 -18.42 -14.37 3.64
C ASP A 324 -18.03 -14.16 5.13
N PRO A 325 -18.94 -14.45 6.08
CA PRO A 325 -18.62 -14.34 7.49
C PRO A 325 -17.51 -15.31 7.94
N ASN A 326 -17.21 -16.34 7.15
CA ASN A 326 -16.15 -17.32 7.39
C ASN A 326 -14.87 -16.98 6.63
N LEU A 327 -14.73 -15.77 6.07
CA LEU A 327 -13.55 -15.36 5.31
C LEU A 327 -12.27 -15.65 6.11
N LYS A 328 -11.31 -16.31 5.47
CA LYS A 328 -10.02 -16.71 6.03
C LYS A 328 -8.87 -15.95 5.36
N PRO A 329 -7.72 -15.80 6.02
CA PRO A 329 -6.52 -15.32 5.35
C PRO A 329 -6.10 -16.27 4.22
N GLN A 330 -5.64 -15.69 3.11
CA GLN A 330 -4.99 -16.45 2.06
C GLN A 330 -3.69 -17.02 2.61
N ASN A 331 -3.38 -18.27 2.27
CA ASN A 331 -2.14 -18.94 2.69
C ASN A 331 -1.28 -19.28 1.48
N THR A 332 0.00 -18.89 1.54
CA THR A 332 1.02 -19.24 0.55
C THR A 332 2.06 -20.14 1.21
N LYS A 333 2.29 -21.32 0.65
CA LYS A 333 3.33 -22.27 1.06
C LYS A 333 4.43 -22.28 0.02
N SER A 334 5.65 -21.96 0.45
CA SER A 334 6.83 -21.93 -0.41
C SER A 334 7.80 -23.03 -0.02
N TYR A 335 8.35 -23.70 -1.01
CA TYR A 335 9.43 -24.69 -0.89
C TYR A 335 10.56 -24.25 -1.79
N GLU A 336 11.78 -24.21 -1.26
CA GLU A 336 12.95 -23.82 -2.02
C GLU A 336 14.09 -24.81 -1.81
N LEU A 337 14.79 -25.12 -2.91
CA LEU A 337 16.04 -25.86 -2.91
C LEU A 337 17.06 -25.08 -3.74
N GLY A 338 18.25 -24.86 -3.18
CA GLY A 338 19.30 -24.12 -3.85
C GLY A 338 20.66 -24.72 -3.68
N ALA A 339 21.54 -24.43 -4.62
CA ALA A 339 22.95 -24.79 -4.59
C ALA A 339 23.77 -23.58 -5.01
N ASP A 340 24.78 -23.26 -4.19
CA ASP A 340 25.74 -22.19 -4.46
C ASP A 340 27.12 -22.86 -4.58
N LEU A 341 27.72 -22.81 -5.78
CA LEU A 341 28.97 -23.46 -6.11
C LEU A 341 29.99 -22.45 -6.64
N THR A 342 31.20 -22.50 -6.15
CA THR A 342 32.31 -21.67 -6.65
C THR A 342 33.49 -22.57 -7.02
N PHE A 343 33.96 -22.38 -8.23
CA PHE A 343 35.04 -23.16 -8.80
C PHE A 343 36.28 -22.29 -9.04
N LEU A 344 37.45 -22.96 -9.01
CA LEU A 344 38.76 -22.41 -9.38
C LEU A 344 39.06 -21.08 -8.66
N ASN A 345 38.89 -21.07 -7.34
CA ASN A 345 39.14 -19.90 -6.47
C ASN A 345 38.37 -18.64 -6.87
N GLY A 346 37.12 -18.83 -7.30
CA GLY A 346 36.24 -17.69 -7.64
C GLY A 346 36.18 -17.32 -9.12
N LEU A 347 36.86 -18.08 -9.99
CA LEU A 347 36.83 -17.83 -11.44
C LEU A 347 35.44 -18.08 -12.04
N VAL A 348 34.71 -19.08 -11.54
CA VAL A 348 33.35 -19.41 -11.96
C VAL A 348 32.49 -19.62 -10.74
N SER A 349 31.34 -18.93 -10.67
CA SER A 349 30.33 -19.13 -9.63
C SER A 349 29.01 -19.49 -10.28
N LEU A 350 28.35 -20.52 -9.74
CA LEU A 350 27.03 -20.97 -10.14
C LEU A 350 26.11 -20.88 -8.92
N ASN A 351 25.02 -20.14 -9.07
CA ASN A 351 23.95 -20.09 -8.09
C ASN A 351 22.67 -20.59 -8.77
N TYR A 352 22.09 -21.64 -8.22
CA TYR A 352 20.86 -22.21 -8.74
C TYR A 352 19.83 -22.33 -7.63
N THR A 353 18.61 -21.88 -7.92
CA THR A 353 17.47 -22.04 -7.01
C THR A 353 16.25 -22.56 -7.77
N TYR A 354 15.66 -23.62 -7.24
CA TYR A 354 14.31 -24.05 -7.58
C TYR A 354 13.37 -23.65 -6.47
N SER A 355 12.29 -22.95 -6.80
CA SER A 355 11.23 -22.63 -5.87
C SER A 355 9.85 -23.08 -6.38
N ARG A 356 9.03 -23.57 -5.47
CA ARG A 356 7.63 -23.88 -5.71
C ARG A 356 6.76 -23.17 -4.70
N GLN A 357 5.81 -22.40 -5.18
CA GLN A 357 4.81 -21.71 -4.36
C GLN A 357 3.43 -22.30 -4.63
N ASN A 358 2.69 -22.57 -3.55
CA ASN A 358 1.30 -23.02 -3.61
C ASN A 358 0.45 -22.03 -2.80
N VAL A 359 -0.45 -21.34 -3.49
CA VAL A 359 -1.41 -20.41 -2.89
C VAL A 359 -2.74 -21.12 -2.74
N LYS A 360 -3.35 -21.00 -1.55
CA LYS A 360 -4.68 -21.53 -1.23
C LYS A 360 -5.52 -20.45 -0.61
N ASP A 361 -6.84 -20.66 -0.65
CA ASP A 361 -7.83 -19.78 -0.03
C ASP A 361 -7.67 -18.32 -0.49
N GLN A 362 -7.39 -18.12 -1.80
CA GLN A 362 -7.33 -16.79 -2.39
C GLN A 362 -8.62 -16.04 -2.11
N ILE A 363 -8.50 -14.77 -1.77
CA ILE A 363 -9.63 -13.90 -1.52
C ILE A 363 -9.95 -13.17 -2.82
N PHE A 364 -11.17 -13.34 -3.31
CA PHE A 364 -11.64 -12.70 -4.54
C PHE A 364 -13.13 -12.46 -4.51
N GLU A 365 -13.56 -11.60 -5.39
CA GLU A 365 -14.95 -11.20 -5.55
C GLU A 365 -15.63 -12.10 -6.59
N VAL A 366 -16.69 -12.80 -6.17
CA VAL A 366 -17.47 -13.70 -7.02
C VAL A 366 -18.79 -13.03 -7.39
N PRO A 367 -19.12 -12.91 -8.68
CA PRO A 367 -20.40 -12.36 -9.11
C PRO A 367 -21.58 -13.18 -8.56
N LEU A 368 -22.63 -12.50 -8.13
CA LEU A 368 -23.88 -13.09 -7.68
C LEU A 368 -25.00 -12.84 -8.68
N ALA A 369 -26.03 -13.70 -8.63
CA ALA A 369 -27.24 -13.46 -9.41
C ALA A 369 -27.95 -12.19 -8.90
N GLY A 370 -28.45 -11.34 -9.80
CA GLY A 370 -29.10 -10.08 -9.45
C GLY A 370 -30.32 -10.25 -8.52
N SER A 371 -30.95 -11.41 -8.51
CA SER A 371 -32.06 -11.77 -7.60
C SER A 371 -31.65 -11.82 -6.11
N THR A 372 -30.36 -11.86 -5.80
CA THR A 372 -29.86 -11.84 -4.42
C THR A 372 -29.86 -10.44 -3.81
N GLY A 373 -30.02 -9.41 -4.61
CA GLY A 373 -29.92 -8.00 -4.19
C GLY A 373 -28.49 -7.51 -4.00
N ALA A 374 -27.49 -8.35 -4.25
CA ALA A 374 -26.06 -8.01 -4.26
C ALA A 374 -25.44 -8.31 -5.63
N SER A 375 -24.41 -7.58 -6.01
CA SER A 375 -23.70 -7.81 -7.27
C SER A 375 -22.65 -8.92 -7.13
N SER A 376 -22.04 -9.04 -5.97
CA SER A 376 -20.93 -9.94 -5.73
C SER A 376 -20.75 -10.29 -4.25
N MET A 377 -19.95 -11.33 -4.03
CA MET A 377 -19.55 -11.78 -2.71
C MET A 377 -18.03 -11.94 -2.62
N MET A 378 -17.46 -11.35 -1.58
CA MET A 378 -16.06 -11.54 -1.24
C MET A 378 -15.90 -12.83 -0.44
N MET A 379 -15.17 -13.79 -0.97
CA MET A 379 -15.00 -15.12 -0.36
C MET A 379 -13.65 -15.74 -0.68
N ASN A 380 -13.33 -16.80 0.05
CA ASN A 380 -12.15 -17.60 -0.27
C ASN A 380 -12.45 -18.61 -1.38
N GLY A 381 -11.51 -18.79 -2.29
CA GLY A 381 -11.57 -19.82 -3.31
C GLY A 381 -10.27 -19.88 -4.10
N GLY A 382 -10.25 -20.80 -5.03
CA GLY A 382 -9.10 -20.94 -5.92
C GLY A 382 -7.83 -21.49 -5.26
N LYS A 383 -7.02 -22.09 -6.10
CA LYS A 383 -5.67 -22.56 -5.78
C LYS A 383 -4.78 -22.25 -6.98
N MET A 384 -3.60 -21.77 -6.69
CA MET A 384 -2.60 -21.47 -7.70
C MET A 384 -1.26 -22.08 -7.28
N HIS A 385 -0.46 -22.50 -8.24
CA HIS A 385 0.92 -22.85 -7.97
C HIS A 385 1.83 -22.25 -9.05
N SER A 386 3.03 -21.95 -8.66
CA SER A 386 4.10 -21.55 -9.58
C SER A 386 5.37 -22.33 -9.29
N ASN A 387 6.14 -22.60 -10.32
CA ASN A 387 7.48 -23.15 -10.22
C ASN A 387 8.44 -22.16 -10.89
N VAL A 388 9.54 -21.85 -10.21
CA VAL A 388 10.52 -20.87 -10.67
C VAL A 388 11.90 -21.51 -10.60
N HIS A 389 12.69 -21.29 -11.62
CA HIS A 389 14.10 -21.67 -11.72
C HIS A 389 14.91 -20.41 -11.92
N GLU A 390 15.87 -20.19 -11.03
CA GLU A 390 16.81 -19.06 -11.09
C GLU A 390 18.22 -19.60 -11.20
N ILE A 391 18.98 -19.03 -12.13
CA ILE A 391 20.37 -19.42 -12.40
C ILE A 391 21.23 -18.17 -12.40
#